data_d1caee3b48c05ab3c2ca42bb8de3a3f8
#
_entry.id   d1caee3b48c05ab3c2ca42bb8de3a3f8
#
_cell.length_a   1.000
_cell.length_b   1.000
_cell.length_c   1.000
_cell.angle_alpha   90.00
_cell.angle_beta   90.00
_cell.angle_gamma   90.00
#
_symmetry.space_group_name_H-M   'P 1'
#
loop_
_entity.id
_entity.type
_entity.pdbx_description
1 polymer ?
#
loop_
_entity_poly.entity_id
_entity_poly.type
_entity_poly.pdbx_seq_one_letter_code
_entity_poly.pdbx_strand_id
1 'polypeptide(L)'
;MCGIIAISGVELDTIDQKRHLQSLHPRGPDAQDSFSYDNNVYMGFTRLSINDLSSDGMQPMQNDDKTVSMICNGEIYNYKEIAKKHNFNMKSKSDCEV
;
A
#
# COMPACT_ATOMS: atom_id res chain seq x y z
N MET A 1 -7.44 5.08 -10.31
CA MET A 1 -6.31 5.37 -9.39
C MET A 1 -6.65 4.86 -8.01
N CYS A 2 -5.72 4.22 -7.36
CA CYS A 2 -5.90 3.66 -6.02
C CYS A 2 -6.24 4.73 -4.96
N GLY A 3 -6.72 4.31 -3.80
CA GLY A 3 -6.90 5.17 -2.64
C GLY A 3 -5.89 4.80 -1.55
N ILE A 4 -5.35 5.79 -0.89
CA ILE A 4 -4.46 5.62 0.26
C ILE A 4 -4.93 6.47 1.43
N ILE A 5 -4.75 5.97 2.64
CA ILE A 5 -4.95 6.72 3.88
C ILE A 5 -3.86 6.36 4.88
N ALA A 6 -3.31 7.35 5.54
CA ALA A 6 -2.40 7.18 6.67
C ALA A 6 -2.83 8.09 7.82
N ILE A 7 -2.95 7.52 9.01
CA ILE A 7 -3.33 8.22 10.23
C ILE A 7 -2.29 7.90 11.29
N SER A 8 -1.76 8.92 11.94
CA SER A 8 -0.74 8.79 12.98
C SER A 8 -1.08 9.67 14.18
N GLY A 9 -0.72 9.22 15.38
CA GLY A 9 -0.88 9.97 16.61
C GLY A 9 -2.30 9.95 17.22
N VAL A 10 -3.19 9.16 16.64
CA VAL A 10 -4.56 8.95 17.16
C VAL A 10 -4.85 7.46 17.18
N GLU A 11 -5.35 6.97 18.29
CA GLU A 11 -5.87 5.60 18.37
C GLU A 11 -7.26 5.54 17.70
N LEU A 12 -7.37 4.72 16.67
CA LEU A 12 -8.63 4.44 15.99
C LEU A 12 -9.14 3.07 16.35
N ASP A 13 -10.41 2.96 16.72
CA ASP A 13 -11.05 1.68 16.85
C ASP A 13 -11.27 1.00 15.48
N THR A 14 -11.57 -0.30 15.50
CA THR A 14 -11.74 -1.09 14.27
C THR A 14 -12.89 -0.57 13.40
N ILE A 15 -13.92 0.01 13.99
CA ILE A 15 -15.09 0.55 13.26
C ILE A 15 -14.68 1.79 12.47
N ASP A 16 -13.96 2.70 13.11
CA ASP A 16 -13.46 3.91 12.46
C ASP A 16 -12.43 3.60 11.37
N GLN A 17 -11.52 2.65 11.62
CA GLN A 17 -10.58 2.16 10.60
C GLN A 17 -11.32 1.67 9.36
N LYS A 18 -12.32 0.81 9.52
CA LYS A 18 -13.14 0.29 8.41
C LYS A 18 -13.91 1.39 7.69
N ARG A 19 -14.47 2.35 8.42
CA ARG A 19 -15.19 3.48 7.83
C ARG A 19 -14.29 4.32 6.94
N HIS A 20 -13.09 4.65 7.41
CA HIS A 20 -12.11 5.41 6.64
C HIS A 20 -11.67 4.64 5.38
N LEU A 21 -11.37 3.35 5.51
CA LEU A 21 -10.98 2.54 4.38
C LEU A 21 -12.12 2.44 3.34
N GLN A 22 -13.34 2.25 3.80
CA GLN A 22 -14.52 2.15 2.94
C GLN A 22 -14.80 3.45 2.17
N SER A 23 -14.49 4.60 2.74
CA SER A 23 -14.65 5.88 2.04
C SER A 23 -13.76 6.01 0.81
N LEU A 24 -12.69 5.22 0.73
CA LEU A 24 -11.77 5.17 -0.41
C LEU A 24 -12.18 4.16 -1.49
N HIS A 25 -13.20 3.33 -1.24
CA HIS A 25 -13.63 2.28 -2.17
C HIS A 25 -13.89 2.78 -3.61
N PRO A 26 -14.50 3.96 -3.84
CA PRO A 26 -14.70 4.45 -5.20
C PRO A 26 -13.40 4.69 -5.99
N ARG A 27 -12.26 4.86 -5.31
CA ARG A 27 -10.97 5.06 -5.96
C ARG A 27 -10.29 3.74 -6.34
N GLY A 28 -10.58 2.67 -5.61
CA GLY A 28 -9.97 1.37 -5.86
C GLY A 28 -10.91 0.24 -5.42
N PRO A 29 -11.88 -0.14 -6.28
CA PRO A 29 -12.89 -1.11 -5.91
C PRO A 29 -12.45 -2.58 -6.01
N ASP A 30 -11.25 -2.86 -6.56
CA ASP A 30 -10.84 -4.23 -6.89
C ASP A 30 -10.40 -5.02 -5.65
N ALA A 31 -9.72 -4.35 -4.72
CA ALA A 31 -9.28 -4.94 -3.45
C ALA A 31 -8.98 -3.85 -2.43
N GLN A 32 -8.92 -4.23 -1.17
CA GLN A 32 -8.51 -3.34 -0.09
C GLN A 32 -7.77 -4.11 1.00
N ASP A 33 -6.84 -3.43 1.65
CA ASP A 33 -6.12 -3.94 2.81
C ASP A 33 -5.68 -2.81 3.73
N SER A 34 -5.32 -3.15 4.95
CA SER A 34 -4.86 -2.17 5.93
C SER A 34 -3.91 -2.78 6.94
N PHE A 35 -3.11 -1.94 7.55
CA PHE A 35 -2.14 -2.29 8.57
C PHE A 35 -2.18 -1.26 9.70
N SER A 36 -2.16 -1.77 10.94
CA SER A 36 -2.06 -0.93 12.15
C SER A 36 -0.78 -1.27 12.90
N TYR A 37 -0.06 -0.25 13.35
CA TYR A 37 1.16 -0.40 14.15
C TYR A 37 0.99 0.30 15.50
N ASP A 38 1.19 -0.44 16.59
CA ASP A 38 1.10 0.03 17.98
C ASP A 38 -0.15 0.87 18.31
N ASN A 39 -1.28 0.59 17.67
CA ASN A 39 -2.53 1.37 17.80
C ASN A 39 -2.39 2.88 17.50
N ASN A 40 -1.25 3.31 17.04
CA ASN A 40 -0.89 4.72 16.84
C ASN A 40 -0.71 5.10 15.38
N VAL A 41 -0.50 4.12 14.50
CA VAL A 41 -0.38 4.31 13.07
C VAL A 41 -1.33 3.37 12.35
N TYR A 42 -2.12 3.91 11.46
CA TYR A 42 -3.01 3.16 10.57
C TYR A 42 -2.70 3.52 9.13
N MET A 43 -2.50 2.52 8.29
CA MET A 43 -2.34 2.65 6.85
C MET A 43 -3.40 1.82 6.15
N GLY A 44 -4.11 2.42 5.20
CA GLY A 44 -5.12 1.75 4.40
C GLY A 44 -4.90 1.98 2.92
N PHE A 45 -5.26 0.99 2.13
CA PHE A 45 -5.10 0.97 0.68
C PHE A 45 -6.34 0.36 0.02
N THR A 46 -6.84 1.04 -1.00
CA THR A 46 -7.86 0.51 -1.90
C THR A 46 -7.31 0.47 -3.31
N ARG A 47 -7.42 -0.68 -3.96
CA ARG A 47 -6.73 -1.00 -5.19
C ARG A 47 -7.63 -0.86 -6.41
N LEU A 48 -7.12 -0.14 -7.42
CA LEU A 48 -7.52 -0.29 -8.81
C LEU A 48 -6.36 -0.98 -9.53
N SER A 49 -6.54 -2.25 -9.92
CA SER A 49 -5.48 -3.08 -10.48
C SER A 49 -5.20 -2.69 -11.94
N ILE A 50 -4.03 -2.10 -12.18
CA ILE A 50 -3.60 -1.64 -13.51
C ILE A 50 -2.34 -2.39 -13.98
N ASN A 51 -1.24 -2.29 -13.21
CA ASN A 51 0.06 -2.83 -13.61
C ASN A 51 0.29 -4.28 -13.13
N ASP A 52 -0.18 -4.60 -11.95
CA ASP A 52 -0.06 -5.93 -11.36
C ASP A 52 -1.43 -6.40 -10.89
N LEU A 53 -1.93 -7.49 -11.47
CA LEU A 53 -3.22 -8.09 -11.13
C LEU A 53 -3.10 -9.13 -10.02
N SER A 54 -1.87 -9.48 -9.62
CA SER A 54 -1.62 -10.45 -8.54
C SER A 54 -1.84 -9.84 -7.16
N SER A 55 -1.94 -10.69 -6.15
CA SER A 55 -1.97 -10.28 -4.74
C SER A 55 -0.66 -9.65 -4.28
N ASP A 56 0.45 -9.95 -4.96
CA ASP A 56 1.78 -9.44 -4.59
C ASP A 56 1.91 -7.92 -4.74
N GLY A 57 1.09 -7.31 -5.59
CA GLY A 57 1.00 -5.86 -5.74
C GLY A 57 0.09 -5.16 -4.72
N MET A 58 -0.41 -5.89 -3.72
CA MET A 58 -1.24 -5.28 -2.66
C MET A 58 -0.40 -4.43 -1.71
N GLN A 59 -1.05 -3.40 -1.19
CA GLN A 59 -0.47 -2.50 -0.19
C GLN A 59 -1.36 -2.47 1.07
N PRO A 60 -0.84 -2.17 2.24
CA PRO A 60 0.53 -1.73 2.52
C PRO A 60 1.59 -2.79 2.23
N MET A 61 2.68 -2.39 1.55
CA MET A 61 3.85 -3.24 1.34
C MET A 61 4.80 -3.14 2.53
N GLN A 62 5.49 -4.24 2.83
CA GLN A 62 6.48 -4.30 3.89
C GLN A 62 7.80 -4.87 3.37
N ASN A 63 8.92 -4.37 3.91
CA ASN A 63 10.22 -5.00 3.71
C ASN A 63 10.31 -6.36 4.43
N ASP A 64 11.36 -7.13 4.17
CA ASP A 64 11.48 -8.52 4.64
C ASP A 64 11.45 -8.67 6.16
N ASP A 65 12.07 -7.76 6.88
CA ASP A 65 12.11 -7.75 8.35
C ASP A 65 10.93 -7.01 8.99
N LYS A 66 9.99 -6.51 8.18
CA LYS A 66 8.80 -5.78 8.60
C LYS A 66 9.06 -4.52 9.42
N THR A 67 10.22 -3.92 9.24
CA THR A 67 10.60 -2.66 9.91
C THR A 67 10.11 -1.42 9.17
N VAL A 68 9.78 -1.57 7.89
CA VAL A 68 9.26 -0.49 7.04
C VAL A 68 7.97 -0.94 6.39
N SER A 69 6.95 -0.09 6.45
CA SER A 69 5.68 -0.26 5.74
C SER A 69 5.41 0.94 4.85
N MET A 70 4.86 0.71 3.67
CA MET A 70 4.68 1.73 2.65
C MET A 70 3.30 1.60 1.99
N ILE A 71 2.69 2.74 1.74
CA ILE A 71 1.56 2.90 0.83
C ILE A 71 1.90 3.96 -0.21
N CYS A 72 1.50 3.72 -1.43
CA CYS A 72 1.78 4.62 -2.56
C CYS A 72 0.58 4.67 -3.52
N ASN A 73 0.17 5.87 -3.87
CA ASN A 73 -0.72 6.10 -5.00
C ASN A 73 0.00 6.97 -6.01
N GLY A 74 0.76 6.34 -6.89
CA GLY A 74 1.60 7.02 -7.87
C GLY A 74 2.12 6.04 -8.91
N GLU A 75 3.03 6.51 -9.73
CA GLU A 75 3.68 5.72 -10.77
C GLU A 75 5.17 6.09 -10.84
N ILE A 76 6.03 5.07 -10.73
CA ILE A 76 7.48 5.23 -10.83
C ILE A 76 7.92 4.71 -12.19
N TYR A 77 8.04 5.59 -13.15
CA TYR A 77 8.27 5.24 -14.56
C TYR A 77 9.58 4.45 -14.79
N ASN A 78 10.62 4.79 -14.05
CA ASN A 78 11.93 4.16 -14.17
C ASN A 78 12.22 3.08 -13.13
N TYR A 79 11.19 2.46 -12.57
CA TYR A 79 11.35 1.46 -11.49
C TYR A 79 12.28 0.29 -11.87
N LYS A 80 12.26 -0.14 -13.14
CA LYS A 80 13.14 -1.22 -13.62
C LYS A 80 14.61 -0.84 -13.57
N GLU A 81 14.92 0.43 -13.90
CA GLU A 81 16.29 0.95 -13.83
C GLU A 81 16.75 1.07 -12.37
N ILE A 82 15.87 1.54 -11.49
CA ILE A 82 16.12 1.64 -10.05
C ILE A 82 16.37 0.24 -9.47
N ALA A 83 15.49 -0.71 -9.74
CA ALA A 83 15.63 -2.09 -9.28
C ALA A 83 16.96 -2.71 -9.73
N LYS A 84 17.32 -2.53 -11.00
CA LYS A 84 18.60 -3.02 -11.55
C LYS A 84 19.80 -2.35 -10.91
N LYS A 85 19.78 -1.02 -10.78
CA LYS A 85 20.89 -0.24 -10.22
C LYS A 85 21.20 -0.62 -8.77
N HIS A 86 20.20 -0.93 -7.99
CA HIS A 86 20.32 -1.25 -6.57
C HIS A 86 20.23 -2.75 -6.28
N ASN A 87 20.14 -3.61 -7.30
CA ASN A 87 19.97 -5.07 -7.18
C ASN A 87 18.76 -5.46 -6.31
N PHE A 88 17.66 -4.75 -6.44
CA PHE A 88 16.42 -5.09 -5.72
C PHE A 88 15.81 -6.36 -6.28
N ASN A 89 15.52 -7.30 -5.39
CA ASN A 89 14.77 -8.50 -5.73
C ASN A 89 13.27 -8.21 -5.55
N MET A 90 12.63 -7.71 -6.61
CA MET A 90 11.22 -7.37 -6.59
C MET A 90 10.35 -8.63 -6.45
N LYS A 91 9.40 -8.60 -5.54
CA LYS A 91 8.43 -9.68 -5.28
C LYS A 91 7.19 -9.55 -6.14
N SER A 92 6.87 -8.34 -6.55
CA SER A 92 5.72 -8.02 -7.39
C SER A 92 6.13 -7.38 -8.71
N LYS A 93 5.16 -7.10 -9.56
CA LYS A 93 5.33 -6.30 -10.77
C LYS A 93 4.93 -4.84 -10.56
N SER A 94 4.62 -4.47 -9.33
CA SER A 94 4.28 -3.09 -8.97
C SER A 94 5.51 -2.20 -9.04
N ASP A 95 5.39 -1.10 -9.75
CA ASP A 95 6.42 -0.07 -9.82
C ASP A 95 6.68 0.62 -8.47
N CYS A 96 5.71 0.62 -7.59
CA CYS A 96 5.84 1.22 -6.26
C CYS A 96 6.66 0.40 -5.26
N GLU A 97 7.13 -0.80 -5.61
CA GLU A 97 7.92 -1.65 -4.73
C GLU A 97 9.40 -1.23 -4.62
N VAL A 98 9.92 -0.46 -5.55
CA VAL A 98 11.34 -0.04 -5.60
C VAL A 98 11.71 1.02 -4.58
#